data_07310e842e530c0bad87fc3c1fe1167a
#
_entry.id   07310e842e530c0bad87fc3c1fe1167a
#
_cell.length_a   1.000
_cell.length_b   1.000
_cell.length_c   1.000
_cell.angle_alpha   90.00
_cell.angle_beta   90.00
_cell.angle_gamma   90.00
#
_symmetry.space_group_name_H-M   'P 1'
#
loop_
_entity.id
_entity.type
_entity.pdbx_description
1 polymer ?
#
loop_
_entity_poly.entity_id
_entity_poly.type
_entity_poly.pdbx_seq_one_letter_code
_entity_poly.pdbx_strand_id
1 'polypeptide(L)'
;MTILASSDTHGYLPIVTEEFDLFLLGGDICPTHSQYHGFQINWIMTEFVEWVKHLPYKNPWSKIVMIPGNHDFFGERISQAEIMELEMKCEGRLKFLRHDLYEFEYPVSDGLDSLTIFGTPYCSLFGHWAFMVNDETLEKKFSEIPEGVDILLSHDSPNINKLGAILEGPWKNDDTGNKVLAKHIPRIHPKLFVSGHFHSGNHEFANIDGTWMGNVSYVNEAYEPANEIKVINYDEEHREFLF
;
A
#
# COMPACT_ATOMS: atom_id res chain seq x y z
N MET A 1 19.19 -1.89 0.97
CA MET A 1 17.93 -2.52 1.45
C MET A 1 17.05 -2.88 0.25
N THR A 2 16.42 -4.07 0.28
CA THR A 2 15.46 -4.50 -0.77
C THR A 2 14.03 -4.27 -0.28
N ILE A 3 13.26 -3.49 -1.02
CA ILE A 3 11.87 -3.19 -0.73
C ILE A 3 11.00 -3.81 -1.81
N LEU A 4 9.99 -4.59 -1.42
CA LEU A 4 8.96 -5.08 -2.31
C LEU A 4 7.71 -4.21 -2.21
N ALA A 5 6.95 -4.10 -3.29
CA ALA A 5 5.67 -3.39 -3.27
C ALA A 5 4.64 -4.09 -4.16
N SER A 6 3.42 -4.23 -3.65
CA SER A 6 2.25 -4.74 -4.36
C SER A 6 0.96 -4.21 -3.75
N SER A 7 -0.11 -4.25 -4.50
CA SER A 7 -1.46 -3.85 -4.10
C SER A 7 -2.49 -4.66 -4.88
N ASP A 8 -3.77 -4.57 -4.51
CA ASP A 8 -4.89 -5.14 -5.28
C ASP A 8 -4.68 -6.62 -5.63
N THR A 9 -4.32 -7.41 -4.63
CA THR A 9 -4.13 -8.85 -4.81
C THR A 9 -5.45 -9.62 -4.80
N HIS A 10 -6.52 -9.05 -4.26
CA HIS A 10 -7.89 -9.58 -4.29
C HIS A 10 -8.01 -11.08 -3.97
N GLY A 11 -7.26 -11.52 -2.94
CA GLY A 11 -7.25 -12.90 -2.48
C GLY A 11 -6.20 -13.78 -3.15
N TYR A 12 -5.52 -13.29 -4.17
CA TYR A 12 -4.31 -13.95 -4.63
C TYR A 12 -3.20 -13.76 -3.60
N LEU A 13 -2.50 -14.83 -3.29
CA LEU A 13 -1.32 -14.83 -2.43
C LEU A 13 -0.11 -15.19 -3.31
N PRO A 14 0.53 -14.20 -3.96
CA PRO A 14 1.55 -14.45 -4.95
C PRO A 14 2.77 -15.16 -4.35
N ILE A 15 3.42 -16.00 -5.16
CA ILE A 15 4.71 -16.60 -4.78
C ILE A 15 5.76 -15.50 -4.81
N VAL A 16 6.38 -15.24 -3.67
CA VAL A 16 7.48 -14.29 -3.52
C VAL A 16 8.78 -15.07 -3.42
N THR A 17 9.68 -14.88 -4.37
CA THR A 17 10.99 -15.56 -4.41
C THR A 17 12.15 -14.64 -4.04
N GLU A 18 11.96 -13.32 -4.16
CA GLU A 18 12.95 -12.33 -3.81
C GLU A 18 13.02 -12.15 -2.29
N GLU A 19 14.20 -12.27 -1.70
CA GLU A 19 14.42 -11.93 -0.30
C GLU A 19 14.30 -10.41 -0.08
N PHE A 20 13.58 -9.99 0.95
CA PHE A 20 13.29 -8.59 1.19
C PHE A 20 13.55 -8.15 2.64
N ASP A 21 13.76 -6.85 2.78
CA ASP A 21 13.86 -6.16 4.06
C ASP A 21 12.52 -5.53 4.46
N LEU A 22 11.80 -4.95 3.49
CA LEU A 22 10.49 -4.33 3.68
C LEU A 22 9.55 -4.75 2.54
N PHE A 23 8.29 -5.08 2.86
CA PHE A 23 7.26 -5.31 1.85
C PHE A 23 6.07 -4.38 2.08
N LEU A 24 5.76 -3.54 1.11
CA LEU A 24 4.65 -2.59 1.13
C LEU A 24 3.43 -3.22 0.45
N LEU A 25 2.32 -3.38 1.19
CA LEU A 25 1.05 -3.88 0.67
C LEU A 25 0.01 -2.75 0.67
N GLY A 26 -0.36 -2.30 -0.52
CA GLY A 26 -1.16 -1.10 -0.80
C GLY A 26 -2.68 -1.25 -0.71
N GLY A 27 -3.18 -2.35 -0.12
CA GLY A 27 -4.62 -2.56 0.07
C GLY A 27 -5.26 -3.47 -0.98
N ASP A 28 -6.58 -3.68 -0.82
CA ASP A 28 -7.40 -4.61 -1.60
C ASP A 28 -6.81 -6.03 -1.62
N ILE A 29 -6.52 -6.53 -0.40
CA ILE A 29 -5.89 -7.82 -0.18
C ILE A 29 -6.91 -8.95 -0.16
N CYS A 30 -8.12 -8.69 0.37
CA CYS A 30 -9.14 -9.71 0.55
C CYS A 30 -9.75 -10.21 -0.76
N PRO A 31 -10.17 -11.51 -0.81
CA PRO A 31 -10.92 -12.04 -1.95
C PRO A 31 -12.19 -11.23 -2.25
N THR A 32 -12.45 -10.96 -3.54
CA THR A 32 -13.59 -10.16 -3.99
C THR A 32 -14.94 -10.88 -3.95
N HIS A 33 -14.94 -12.21 -3.87
CA HIS A 33 -16.17 -13.01 -3.90
C HIS A 33 -17.02 -12.87 -2.63
N SER A 34 -16.50 -12.27 -1.55
CA SER A 34 -17.25 -11.95 -0.36
C SER A 34 -16.77 -10.66 0.31
N GLN A 35 -17.71 -9.71 0.43
CA GLN A 35 -17.53 -8.45 1.17
C GLN A 35 -18.02 -8.55 2.62
N TYR A 36 -18.43 -9.75 3.06
CA TYR A 36 -18.90 -9.96 4.41
C TYR A 36 -17.72 -9.88 5.39
N HIS A 37 -17.83 -8.98 6.36
CA HIS A 37 -16.78 -8.72 7.34
C HIS A 37 -16.27 -9.99 8.03
N GLY A 38 -17.18 -10.87 8.47
CA GLY A 38 -16.80 -12.13 9.15
C GLY A 38 -16.04 -13.10 8.24
N PHE A 39 -16.28 -13.07 6.93
CA PHE A 39 -15.51 -13.84 5.97
C PHE A 39 -14.10 -13.25 5.84
N GLN A 40 -14.00 -11.94 5.60
CA GLN A 40 -12.72 -11.28 5.38
C GLN A 40 -11.82 -11.36 6.61
N ILE A 41 -12.36 -11.12 7.82
CA ILE A 41 -11.57 -11.24 9.06
C ILE A 41 -11.07 -12.66 9.29
N ASN A 42 -11.89 -13.70 8.99
CA ASN A 42 -11.44 -15.08 9.07
C ASN A 42 -10.33 -15.38 8.08
N TRP A 43 -10.49 -14.96 6.81
CA TRP A 43 -9.49 -15.18 5.76
C TRP A 43 -8.15 -14.49 6.09
N ILE A 44 -8.19 -13.25 6.56
CA ILE A 44 -6.98 -12.50 7.02
C ILE A 44 -6.31 -13.21 8.20
N MET A 45 -7.08 -13.68 9.18
CA MET A 45 -6.57 -14.35 10.39
C MET A 45 -6.07 -15.77 10.14
N THR A 46 -6.31 -16.34 8.97
CA THR A 46 -5.92 -17.71 8.61
C THR A 46 -5.04 -17.76 7.36
N GLU A 47 -5.60 -17.69 6.16
CA GLU A 47 -4.89 -17.90 4.91
C GLU A 47 -3.81 -16.83 4.65
N PHE A 48 -4.15 -15.55 4.86
CA PHE A 48 -3.18 -14.46 4.73
C PHE A 48 -2.05 -14.58 5.79
N VAL A 49 -2.38 -14.88 7.06
CA VAL A 49 -1.39 -15.09 8.14
C VAL A 49 -0.43 -16.21 7.77
N GLU A 50 -0.93 -17.33 7.24
CA GLU A 50 -0.06 -18.45 6.83
C GLU A 50 0.84 -18.07 5.64
N TRP A 51 0.32 -17.30 4.69
CA TRP A 51 1.15 -16.77 3.60
C TRP A 51 2.26 -15.85 4.14
N VAL A 52 1.93 -14.91 5.03
CA VAL A 52 2.90 -14.01 5.66
C VAL A 52 4.03 -14.78 6.35
N LYS A 53 3.73 -15.84 7.10
CA LYS A 53 4.74 -16.64 7.81
C LYS A 53 5.76 -17.33 6.89
N HIS A 54 5.39 -17.60 5.64
CA HIS A 54 6.22 -18.35 4.70
C HIS A 54 6.97 -17.47 3.68
N LEU A 55 6.89 -16.15 3.84
CA LEU A 55 7.60 -15.22 2.96
C LEU A 55 9.13 -15.24 3.19
N PRO A 56 9.92 -14.95 2.15
CA PRO A 56 11.38 -14.98 2.21
C PRO A 56 11.96 -13.73 2.88
N TYR A 57 11.80 -13.61 4.18
CA TYR A 57 12.37 -12.52 4.96
C TYR A 57 13.89 -12.58 4.97
N LYS A 58 14.55 -11.53 4.53
CA LYS A 58 16.01 -11.46 4.46
C LYS A 58 16.67 -11.38 5.85
N ASN A 59 16.02 -10.71 6.79
CA ASN A 59 16.55 -10.41 8.10
C ASN A 59 15.52 -10.65 9.23
N PRO A 60 15.96 -10.83 10.49
CA PRO A 60 15.04 -10.90 11.63
C PRO A 60 14.18 -9.66 11.84
N TRP A 61 14.62 -8.49 11.37
CA TRP A 61 13.90 -7.22 11.45
C TRP A 61 13.04 -6.91 10.21
N SER A 62 13.15 -7.72 9.12
CA SER A 62 12.32 -7.53 7.92
C SER A 62 10.84 -7.55 8.24
N LYS A 63 10.07 -6.66 7.61
CA LYS A 63 8.65 -6.40 7.88
C LYS A 63 7.81 -6.32 6.62
N ILE A 64 6.52 -6.56 6.83
CA ILE A 64 5.46 -6.15 5.91
C ILE A 64 4.77 -4.94 6.54
N VAL A 65 4.55 -3.89 5.76
CA VAL A 65 3.67 -2.77 6.11
C VAL A 65 2.48 -2.83 5.19
N MET A 66 1.30 -2.98 5.76
CA MET A 66 0.04 -3.17 5.03
C MET A 66 -0.96 -2.09 5.40
N ILE A 67 -1.65 -1.57 4.40
CA ILE A 67 -2.88 -0.80 4.55
C ILE A 67 -4.06 -1.61 3.99
N PRO A 68 -5.31 -1.39 4.44
CA PRO A 68 -6.48 -1.90 3.75
C PRO A 68 -6.82 -1.05 2.52
N GLY A 69 -7.56 -1.61 1.57
CA GLY A 69 -8.15 -0.90 0.44
C GLY A 69 -9.68 -0.81 0.54
N ASN A 70 -10.32 -0.35 -0.54
CA ASN A 70 -11.77 -0.16 -0.52
C ASN A 70 -12.57 -1.48 -0.58
N HIS A 71 -11.99 -2.56 -1.06
CA HIS A 71 -12.59 -3.90 -0.98
C HIS A 71 -12.34 -4.61 0.36
N ASP A 72 -11.50 -4.04 1.23
CA ASP A 72 -11.14 -4.60 2.53
C ASP A 72 -12.06 -4.08 3.65
N PHE A 73 -13.34 -4.47 3.63
CA PHE A 73 -14.33 -4.04 4.62
C PHE A 73 -13.97 -4.40 6.06
N PHE A 74 -13.16 -5.45 6.26
CA PHE A 74 -12.64 -5.78 7.58
C PHE A 74 -11.78 -4.64 8.12
N GLY A 75 -10.98 -4.00 7.27
CA GLY A 75 -10.03 -2.96 7.65
C GLY A 75 -10.70 -1.71 8.23
N GLU A 76 -11.92 -1.39 7.77
CA GLU A 76 -12.71 -0.28 8.32
C GLU A 76 -13.28 -0.59 9.71
N ARG A 77 -13.55 -1.87 10.00
CA ARG A 77 -14.28 -2.32 11.19
C ARG A 77 -13.41 -3.03 12.23
N ILE A 78 -12.23 -3.47 11.85
CA ILE A 78 -11.29 -4.18 12.73
C ILE A 78 -10.96 -3.32 13.96
N SER A 79 -11.08 -3.91 15.14
CA SER A 79 -10.73 -3.26 16.40
C SER A 79 -9.21 -3.25 16.64
N GLN A 80 -8.75 -2.39 17.52
CA GLN A 80 -7.32 -2.34 17.89
C GLN A 80 -6.84 -3.67 18.49
N ALA A 81 -7.69 -4.39 19.22
CA ALA A 81 -7.36 -5.70 19.78
C ALA A 81 -7.16 -6.76 18.67
N GLU A 82 -8.02 -6.75 17.66
CA GLU A 82 -7.90 -7.66 16.51
C GLU A 82 -6.68 -7.32 15.64
N ILE A 83 -6.33 -6.03 15.49
CA ILE A 83 -5.08 -5.62 14.83
C ILE A 83 -3.87 -6.19 15.58
N MET A 84 -3.83 -6.04 16.89
CA MET A 84 -2.75 -6.60 17.71
C MET A 84 -2.70 -8.14 17.60
N GLU A 85 -3.86 -8.82 17.57
CA GLU A 85 -3.93 -10.26 17.36
C GLU A 85 -3.37 -10.66 15.98
N LEU A 86 -3.73 -9.93 14.92
CA LEU A 86 -3.23 -10.13 13.55
C LEU A 86 -1.70 -9.97 13.50
N GLU A 87 -1.18 -8.88 14.05
CA GLU A 87 0.27 -8.62 14.10
C GLU A 87 1.01 -9.73 14.90
N MET A 88 0.43 -10.22 16.01
CA MET A 88 0.98 -11.33 16.78
C MET A 88 0.94 -12.67 16.02
N LYS A 89 -0.16 -12.98 15.34
CA LYS A 89 -0.29 -14.19 14.51
C LYS A 89 0.73 -14.21 13.36
N CYS A 90 1.07 -13.03 12.83
CA CYS A 90 2.15 -12.84 11.85
C CYS A 90 3.55 -12.81 12.48
N GLU A 91 3.70 -13.28 13.75
CA GLU A 91 4.99 -13.34 14.47
C GLU A 91 5.72 -11.99 14.55
N GLY A 92 4.95 -10.89 14.58
CA GLY A 92 5.47 -9.53 14.54
C GLY A 92 6.09 -9.12 13.19
N ARG A 93 5.91 -9.88 12.13
CA ARG A 93 6.36 -9.56 10.77
C ARG A 93 5.47 -8.56 10.05
N LEU A 94 4.23 -8.41 10.48
CA LEU A 94 3.25 -7.48 9.91
C LEU A 94 3.12 -6.23 10.78
N LYS A 95 3.02 -5.07 10.12
CA LYS A 95 2.52 -3.82 10.65
C LYS A 95 1.31 -3.37 9.85
N PHE A 96 0.15 -3.27 10.51
CA PHE A 96 -1.09 -2.81 9.89
C PHE A 96 -1.29 -1.32 10.16
N LEU A 97 -1.50 -0.53 9.10
CA LEU A 97 -1.74 0.92 9.18
C LEU A 97 -3.13 1.27 8.66
N ARG A 98 -3.83 2.13 9.40
CA ARG A 98 -5.15 2.63 9.02
C ARG A 98 -5.22 4.15 9.15
N HIS A 99 -4.51 4.85 8.27
CA HIS A 99 -4.23 6.28 8.32
C HIS A 99 -3.31 6.67 9.48
N ASP A 100 -2.19 6.00 9.55
CA ASP A 100 -1.24 6.08 10.65
C ASP A 100 0.20 6.23 10.14
N LEU A 101 1.05 6.83 10.98
CA LEU A 101 2.50 6.89 10.79
C LEU A 101 3.17 5.69 11.46
N TYR A 102 4.16 5.11 10.82
CA TYR A 102 5.02 4.06 11.35
C TYR A 102 6.50 4.39 11.09
N GLU A 103 7.33 4.16 12.07
CA GLU A 103 8.79 4.19 11.94
C GLU A 103 9.30 2.76 11.75
N PHE A 104 9.79 2.48 10.56
CA PHE A 104 10.43 1.21 10.25
C PHE A 104 11.92 1.31 10.57
N GLU A 105 12.32 0.76 11.71
CA GLU A 105 13.71 0.74 12.18
C GLU A 105 14.51 -0.42 11.56
N TYR A 106 15.75 -0.14 11.18
CA TYR A 106 16.69 -1.13 10.65
C TYR A 106 18.11 -0.87 11.15
N PRO A 107 18.94 -1.93 11.33
CA PRO A 107 20.31 -1.80 11.79
C PRO A 107 21.21 -1.15 10.74
N VAL A 108 22.07 -0.25 11.19
CA VAL A 108 23.19 0.33 10.42
C VAL A 108 24.48 0.14 11.20
N SER A 109 25.66 0.48 10.59
CA SER A 109 26.97 0.26 11.21
C SER A 109 27.09 0.84 12.63
N ASP A 110 26.49 2.00 12.89
CA ASP A 110 26.64 2.76 14.13
C ASP A 110 25.36 2.80 14.98
N GLY A 111 24.41 1.84 14.78
CA GLY A 111 23.19 1.77 15.58
C GLY A 111 21.94 1.38 14.80
N LEU A 112 20.88 2.16 14.93
CA LEU A 112 19.62 2.01 14.18
C LEU A 112 19.36 3.28 13.37
N ASP A 113 18.83 3.10 12.17
CA ASP A 113 18.22 4.17 11.38
C ASP A 113 16.76 3.80 11.09
N SER A 114 15.98 4.70 10.55
CA SER A 114 14.57 4.45 10.27
C SER A 114 14.09 5.09 8.96
N LEU A 115 13.05 4.48 8.38
CA LEU A 115 12.20 5.06 7.36
C LEU A 115 10.82 5.38 7.95
N THR A 116 10.38 6.62 7.77
CA THR A 116 9.02 7.03 8.14
C THR A 116 8.05 6.63 7.03
N ILE A 117 7.05 5.82 7.38
CA ILE A 117 6.02 5.32 6.45
C ILE A 117 4.66 5.80 6.92
N PHE A 118 3.97 6.59 6.10
CA PHE A 118 2.56 6.90 6.37
C PHE A 118 1.67 6.06 5.48
N GLY A 119 0.73 5.34 6.09
CA GLY A 119 -0.23 4.49 5.38
C GLY A 119 -1.63 5.09 5.40
N THR A 120 -2.30 5.23 4.24
CA THR A 120 -3.67 5.75 4.13
C THR A 120 -4.54 4.93 3.20
N PRO A 121 -5.72 4.45 3.67
CA PRO A 121 -6.66 3.68 2.86
C PRO A 121 -7.72 4.53 2.14
N TYR A 122 -7.80 5.83 2.43
CA TYR A 122 -8.90 6.67 1.98
C TYR A 122 -8.93 6.89 0.48
N CYS A 123 -10.13 6.67 -0.13
CA CYS A 123 -10.38 6.76 -1.56
C CYS A 123 -11.46 7.78 -1.90
N SER A 124 -11.43 8.27 -3.12
CA SER A 124 -12.47 9.09 -3.73
C SER A 124 -13.83 8.38 -3.72
N LEU A 125 -14.90 9.12 -3.44
CA LEU A 125 -16.26 8.59 -3.39
C LEU A 125 -16.82 8.36 -4.79
N PHE A 126 -17.01 7.10 -5.18
CA PHE A 126 -17.75 6.73 -6.39
C PHE A 126 -18.73 5.56 -6.17
N GLY A 127 -18.84 5.03 -4.94
CA GLY A 127 -19.68 3.91 -4.57
C GLY A 127 -19.91 3.79 -3.07
N HIS A 128 -20.20 2.59 -2.60
CA HIS A 128 -20.43 2.27 -1.19
C HIS A 128 -19.38 1.27 -0.65
N TRP A 129 -18.14 1.47 -1.02
CA TRP A 129 -17.02 0.65 -0.60
C TRP A 129 -16.40 1.21 0.69
N ALA A 130 -15.59 0.39 1.36
CA ALA A 130 -14.87 0.84 2.55
C ALA A 130 -13.94 2.03 2.23
N PHE A 131 -13.70 2.89 3.20
CA PHE A 131 -12.80 4.06 3.12
C PHE A 131 -13.11 5.08 2.02
N MET A 132 -14.22 4.92 1.28
CA MET A 132 -14.65 5.93 0.31
C MET A 132 -15.33 7.09 0.99
N VAL A 133 -14.80 8.30 0.78
CA VAL A 133 -15.29 9.52 1.41
C VAL A 133 -15.32 10.66 0.38
N ASN A 134 -16.11 11.69 0.67
CA ASN A 134 -16.20 12.87 -0.17
C ASN A 134 -14.93 13.74 -0.11
N ASP A 135 -14.80 14.66 -1.06
CA ASP A 135 -13.60 15.53 -1.19
C ASP A 135 -13.32 16.34 0.06
N GLU A 136 -14.34 16.83 0.77
CA GLU A 136 -14.17 17.59 2.03
C GLU A 136 -13.48 16.72 3.12
N THR A 137 -13.91 15.47 3.23
CA THR A 137 -13.31 14.52 4.16
C THR A 137 -11.91 14.13 3.72
N LEU A 138 -11.68 13.92 2.41
CA LEU A 138 -10.36 13.63 1.85
C LEU A 138 -9.38 14.79 2.12
N GLU A 139 -9.81 16.03 1.90
CA GLU A 139 -9.01 17.23 2.16
C GLU A 139 -8.54 17.26 3.63
N LYS A 140 -9.46 16.99 4.56
CA LYS A 140 -9.12 16.88 5.98
C LYS A 140 -8.13 15.74 6.23
N LYS A 141 -8.41 14.53 5.70
CA LYS A 141 -7.56 13.35 5.91
C LYS A 141 -6.15 13.55 5.36
N PHE A 142 -6.03 14.03 4.12
CA PHE A 142 -4.70 14.21 3.55
C PHE A 142 -3.95 15.41 4.17
N SER A 143 -4.64 16.38 4.76
CA SER A 143 -4.00 17.44 5.55
C SER A 143 -3.36 16.93 6.85
N GLU A 144 -3.85 15.81 7.40
CA GLU A 144 -3.30 15.14 8.59
C GLU A 144 -1.97 14.42 8.32
N ILE A 145 -1.63 14.14 7.04
CA ILE A 145 -0.38 13.48 6.66
C ILE A 145 0.82 14.42 6.90
N PRO A 146 1.84 14.00 7.66
CA PRO A 146 3.02 14.83 7.90
C PRO A 146 3.79 15.18 6.62
N GLU A 147 4.49 16.30 6.64
CA GLU A 147 5.44 16.68 5.59
C GLU A 147 6.73 15.86 5.71
N GLY A 148 7.35 15.53 4.57
CA GLY A 148 8.67 14.91 4.52
C GLY A 148 8.74 13.47 4.99
N VAL A 149 7.61 12.71 4.98
CA VAL A 149 7.66 11.26 5.19
C VAL A 149 8.51 10.59 4.12
N ASP A 150 9.28 9.58 4.48
CA ASP A 150 10.12 8.88 3.49
C ASP A 150 9.25 8.13 2.48
N ILE A 151 8.20 7.43 2.98
CA ILE A 151 7.28 6.63 2.16
C ILE A 151 5.83 7.03 2.45
N LEU A 152 5.09 7.38 1.41
CA LEU A 152 3.62 7.46 1.46
C LEU A 152 3.03 6.25 0.76
N LEU A 153 2.41 5.36 1.54
CA LEU A 153 1.66 4.21 1.05
C LEU A 153 0.17 4.56 1.04
N SER A 154 -0.40 4.75 -0.14
CA SER A 154 -1.81 5.13 -0.33
C SER A 154 -2.54 4.04 -1.11
N HIS A 155 -3.76 3.68 -0.69
CA HIS A 155 -4.55 2.80 -1.54
C HIS A 155 -4.98 3.51 -2.82
N ASP A 156 -5.53 4.74 -2.71
CA ASP A 156 -5.93 5.53 -3.87
C ASP A 156 -4.71 6.10 -4.61
N SER A 157 -4.81 6.20 -5.93
CA SER A 157 -3.78 6.79 -6.79
C SER A 157 -4.13 8.23 -7.16
N PRO A 158 -3.17 9.17 -7.10
CA PRO A 158 -3.40 10.56 -7.45
C PRO A 158 -3.59 10.73 -8.96
N ASN A 159 -4.26 11.81 -9.35
CA ASN A 159 -4.32 12.23 -10.76
C ASN A 159 -2.99 12.89 -11.17
N ILE A 160 -1.95 12.08 -11.20
CA ILE A 160 -0.57 12.45 -11.59
C ILE A 160 -0.01 11.31 -12.44
N ASN A 161 0.64 11.62 -13.54
CA ASN A 161 1.37 10.65 -14.38
C ASN A 161 0.57 9.40 -14.77
N LYS A 162 -0.75 9.51 -14.86
CA LYS A 162 -1.67 8.40 -15.15
C LYS A 162 -1.66 7.25 -14.12
N LEU A 163 -1.13 7.47 -12.93
CA LEU A 163 -1.17 6.47 -11.84
C LEU A 163 -2.60 6.04 -11.52
N GLY A 164 -3.52 7.01 -11.48
CA GLY A 164 -4.95 6.80 -11.23
C GLY A 164 -5.79 6.81 -12.51
N ALA A 165 -5.24 6.43 -13.66
CA ALA A 165 -6.00 6.30 -14.90
C ALA A 165 -6.56 4.89 -15.08
N ILE A 166 -7.70 4.76 -15.74
CA ILE A 166 -8.21 3.49 -16.26
C ILE A 166 -7.79 3.42 -17.73
N LEU A 167 -6.71 2.70 -18.02
CA LEU A 167 -6.12 2.68 -19.36
C LEU A 167 -6.69 1.57 -20.26
N GLU A 168 -7.43 0.62 -19.68
CA GLU A 168 -8.00 -0.53 -20.35
C GLU A 168 -9.50 -0.69 -20.07
N GLY A 169 -10.16 -1.52 -20.88
CA GLY A 169 -11.56 -1.89 -20.70
C GLY A 169 -12.58 -0.83 -21.13
N PRO A 170 -13.89 -1.08 -20.85
CA PRO A 170 -14.99 -0.21 -21.30
C PRO A 170 -15.08 1.10 -20.52
N TRP A 171 -14.41 1.23 -19.38
CA TRP A 171 -14.41 2.42 -18.52
C TRP A 171 -13.17 3.27 -18.69
N LYS A 172 -12.43 3.09 -19.79
CA LYS A 172 -11.20 3.82 -20.09
C LYS A 172 -11.37 5.32 -19.90
N ASN A 173 -10.57 5.88 -19.01
CA ASN A 173 -10.55 7.31 -18.68
C ASN A 173 -9.20 7.69 -18.07
N ASP A 174 -8.54 8.66 -18.65
CA ASP A 174 -7.22 9.12 -18.21
C ASP A 174 -7.28 10.09 -17.02
N ASP A 175 -8.49 10.57 -16.63
CA ASP A 175 -8.70 11.61 -15.60
C ASP A 175 -9.45 11.11 -14.38
N THR A 176 -9.29 9.83 -14.01
CA THR A 176 -9.99 9.20 -12.87
C THR A 176 -9.28 9.35 -11.53
N GLY A 177 -7.98 9.55 -11.53
CA GLY A 177 -7.17 9.62 -10.31
C GLY A 177 -7.61 10.71 -9.32
N ASN A 178 -7.28 10.50 -8.05
CA ASN A 178 -7.67 11.35 -6.93
C ASN A 178 -7.03 12.75 -7.04
N LYS A 179 -7.87 13.75 -7.33
CA LYS A 179 -7.45 15.16 -7.50
C LYS A 179 -7.13 15.85 -6.16
N VAL A 180 -7.76 15.40 -5.07
CA VAL A 180 -7.47 15.94 -3.74
C VAL A 180 -6.10 15.45 -3.27
N LEU A 181 -5.82 14.15 -3.40
CA LEU A 181 -4.50 13.60 -3.07
C LEU A 181 -3.40 14.27 -3.91
N ALA A 182 -3.64 14.46 -5.22
CA ALA A 182 -2.69 15.13 -6.12
C ALA A 182 -2.29 16.54 -5.64
N LYS A 183 -3.21 17.30 -5.04
CA LYS A 183 -2.91 18.63 -4.47
C LYS A 183 -2.05 18.57 -3.20
N HIS A 184 -2.16 17.47 -2.43
CA HIS A 184 -1.42 17.31 -1.18
C HIS A 184 0.00 16.77 -1.39
N ILE A 185 0.29 16.05 -2.48
CA ILE A 185 1.63 15.49 -2.76
C ILE A 185 2.74 16.53 -2.67
N PRO A 186 2.64 17.74 -3.27
CA PRO A 186 3.70 18.75 -3.19
C PRO A 186 3.98 19.24 -1.76
N ARG A 187 2.98 19.26 -0.87
CA ARG A 187 3.15 19.60 0.55
C ARG A 187 3.77 18.45 1.33
N ILE A 188 3.23 17.25 1.16
CA ILE A 188 3.71 16.04 1.87
C ILE A 188 5.15 15.76 1.45
N HIS A 189 5.44 15.88 0.16
CA HIS A 189 6.75 15.70 -0.47
C HIS A 189 7.45 14.39 -0.02
N PRO A 190 6.80 13.23 -0.17
CA PRO A 190 7.41 11.96 0.20
C PRO A 190 8.56 11.66 -0.77
N LYS A 191 9.60 10.94 -0.33
CA LYS A 191 10.65 10.46 -1.24
C LYS A 191 10.14 9.35 -2.17
N LEU A 192 9.27 8.48 -1.63
CA LEU A 192 8.62 7.39 -2.36
C LEU A 192 7.11 7.44 -2.12
N PHE A 193 6.34 7.42 -3.20
CA PHE A 193 4.90 7.25 -3.21
C PHE A 193 4.52 5.93 -3.88
N VAL A 194 3.79 5.09 -3.17
CA VAL A 194 3.30 3.79 -3.66
C VAL A 194 1.79 3.76 -3.55
N SER A 195 1.10 3.38 -4.63
CA SER A 195 -0.35 3.28 -4.66
C SER A 195 -0.86 2.05 -5.42
N GLY A 196 -2.18 1.81 -5.35
CA GLY A 196 -2.91 0.78 -6.07
C GLY A 196 -4.22 1.30 -6.65
N HIS A 197 -5.33 0.54 -6.43
CA HIS A 197 -6.71 0.88 -6.72
C HIS A 197 -7.06 0.94 -8.22
N PHE A 198 -6.23 1.50 -9.06
CA PHE A 198 -6.43 1.59 -10.50
C PHE A 198 -5.61 0.50 -11.19
N HIS A 199 -6.26 -0.63 -11.49
CA HIS A 199 -5.59 -1.86 -11.91
C HIS A 199 -4.82 -1.72 -13.23
N SER A 200 -5.29 -0.86 -14.13
CA SER A 200 -4.64 -0.59 -15.43
C SER A 200 -3.93 0.77 -15.47
N GLY A 201 -3.69 1.39 -14.32
CA GLY A 201 -2.93 2.65 -14.23
C GLY A 201 -1.48 2.50 -14.72
N ASN A 202 -0.73 3.60 -14.68
CA ASN A 202 0.68 3.55 -15.04
C ASN A 202 1.49 2.84 -13.94
N HIS A 203 2.04 1.66 -14.24
CA HIS A 203 2.84 0.84 -13.32
C HIS A 203 4.35 1.15 -13.35
N GLU A 204 4.78 2.10 -14.19
CA GLU A 204 6.19 2.50 -14.25
C GLU A 204 6.48 3.55 -13.18
N PHE A 205 7.53 3.31 -12.38
CA PHE A 205 8.00 4.32 -11.44
C PHE A 205 8.65 5.49 -12.18
N ALA A 206 8.27 6.70 -11.77
CA ALA A 206 8.82 7.93 -12.31
C ALA A 206 9.14 8.92 -11.19
N ASN A 207 10.24 9.65 -11.30
CA ASN A 207 10.53 10.76 -10.40
C ASN A 207 9.79 12.01 -10.88
N ILE A 208 8.91 12.53 -10.05
CA ILE A 208 8.10 13.71 -10.33
C ILE A 208 8.35 14.71 -9.20
N ASP A 209 8.97 15.82 -9.52
CA ASP A 209 9.30 16.89 -8.58
C ASP A 209 10.00 16.41 -7.30
N GLY A 210 10.89 15.39 -7.42
CA GLY A 210 11.67 14.84 -6.32
C GLY A 210 11.00 13.66 -5.60
N THR A 211 9.77 13.30 -5.94
CA THR A 211 9.07 12.11 -5.43
C THR A 211 9.10 10.98 -6.45
N TRP A 212 9.62 9.81 -6.10
CA TRP A 212 9.42 8.60 -6.89
C TRP A 212 8.00 8.08 -6.70
N MET A 213 7.25 7.89 -7.78
CA MET A 213 5.84 7.50 -7.73
C MET A 213 5.56 6.31 -8.64
N GLY A 214 4.78 5.32 -8.11
CA GLY A 214 4.37 4.15 -8.87
C GLY A 214 3.05 3.57 -8.38
N ASN A 215 2.25 3.04 -9.31
CA ASN A 215 1.11 2.19 -9.03
C ASN A 215 1.60 0.73 -9.06
N VAL A 216 1.23 -0.07 -8.05
CA VAL A 216 1.71 -1.43 -7.86
C VAL A 216 0.59 -2.46 -7.82
N SER A 217 -0.56 -2.16 -8.44
CA SER A 217 -1.69 -3.09 -8.54
C SER A 217 -1.26 -4.39 -9.22
N TYR A 218 -1.60 -5.53 -8.59
CA TYR A 218 -1.21 -6.86 -9.03
C TYR A 218 -2.12 -7.44 -10.11
N VAL A 219 -3.44 -7.19 -9.99
CA VAL A 219 -4.42 -7.68 -10.97
C VAL A 219 -4.75 -6.65 -12.04
N ASN A 220 -5.34 -7.10 -13.14
CA ASN A 220 -5.91 -6.26 -14.20
C ASN A 220 -7.38 -5.92 -13.91
N GLU A 221 -8.04 -5.18 -14.83
CA GLU A 221 -9.46 -4.81 -14.74
C GLU A 221 -10.43 -6.00 -14.74
N ALA A 222 -9.97 -7.20 -15.09
CA ALA A 222 -10.73 -8.44 -14.97
C ALA A 222 -10.49 -9.17 -13.64
N TYR A 223 -9.75 -8.57 -12.72
CA TYR A 223 -9.33 -9.17 -11.44
C TYR A 223 -8.47 -10.43 -11.61
N GLU A 224 -7.67 -10.48 -12.67
CA GLU A 224 -6.73 -11.57 -12.93
C GLU A 224 -5.29 -11.08 -12.71
N PRO A 225 -4.39 -11.93 -12.15
CA PRO A 225 -2.98 -11.59 -12.01
C PRO A 225 -2.37 -11.17 -13.36
N ALA A 226 -1.81 -9.97 -13.42
CA ALA A 226 -1.28 -9.39 -14.65
C ALA A 226 0.05 -8.66 -14.47
N ASN A 227 0.34 -8.18 -13.28
CA ASN A 227 1.54 -7.42 -12.99
C ASN A 227 2.43 -8.17 -11.99
N GLU A 228 3.72 -7.85 -12.00
CA GLU A 228 4.69 -8.40 -11.06
C GLU A 228 4.76 -7.55 -9.79
N ILE A 229 5.16 -8.20 -8.67
CA ILE A 229 5.57 -7.48 -7.46
C ILE A 229 6.76 -6.60 -7.83
N LYS A 230 6.69 -5.32 -7.49
CA LYS A 230 7.78 -4.37 -7.78
C LYS A 230 8.91 -4.53 -6.77
N VAL A 231 10.13 -4.53 -7.29
CA VAL A 231 11.36 -4.53 -6.49
C VAL A 231 11.96 -3.13 -6.54
N ILE A 232 12.17 -2.54 -5.39
CA ILE A 232 12.72 -1.20 -5.21
C ILE A 232 13.98 -1.35 -4.34
N ASN A 233 15.09 -0.78 -4.77
CA ASN A 233 16.28 -0.75 -3.95
C ASN A 233 16.34 0.56 -3.15
N TYR A 234 16.83 0.49 -1.93
CA TYR A 234 17.07 1.68 -1.11
C TYR A 234 18.54 1.71 -0.72
N ASP A 235 19.22 2.79 -1.09
CA ASP A 235 20.58 3.08 -0.66
C ASP A 235 20.51 3.73 0.74
N GLU A 236 20.96 2.99 1.73
CA GLU A 236 20.92 3.39 3.14
C GLU A 236 21.93 4.52 3.44
N GLU A 237 23.07 4.53 2.74
CA GLU A 237 24.12 5.53 2.94
C GLU A 237 23.68 6.91 2.40
N HIS A 238 23.10 6.94 1.21
CA HIS A 238 22.65 8.19 0.56
C HIS A 238 21.18 8.53 0.86
N ARG A 239 20.45 7.58 1.49
CA ARG A 239 19.00 7.68 1.79
C ARG A 239 18.15 7.91 0.54
N GLU A 240 18.45 7.17 -0.54
CA GLU A 240 17.83 7.32 -1.86
C GLU A 240 17.19 6.01 -2.35
N PHE A 241 16.03 6.13 -3.02
CA PHE A 241 15.38 5.02 -3.71
C PHE A 241 15.93 4.89 -5.13
N LEU A 242 16.21 3.64 -5.56
CA LEU A 242 16.82 3.28 -6.83
C LEU A 242 15.89 2.33 -7.61
N PHE A 243 15.71 2.58 -8.92
CA PHE A 243 14.79 1.87 -9.81
C PHE A 243 15.51 1.32 -11.04
#